data_658a4a58ffe93d5af26ee4642be84e2d
#
_entry.id   658a4a58ffe93d5af26ee4642be84e2d
#
_cell.length_a   1.000
_cell.length_b   1.000
_cell.length_c   1.000
_cell.angle_alpha   90.00
_cell.angle_beta   90.00
_cell.angle_gamma   90.00
#
_symmetry.space_group_name_H-M   'P 1'
#
loop_
_entity.id
_entity.type
_entity.pdbx_description
1 polymer ?
#
loop_
_entity_poly.entity_id
_entity_poly.type
_entity_poly.pdbx_seq_one_letter_code
_entity_poly.pdbx_strand_id
1 'polypeptide(L)'
;KLVLFPGKSVPAEFTEARLRGSGLAQAIVSLSGDSLKSLDQIAKYDRQYNTSEALLLISKELMRNREISQSALRLSSELERMARAIPYILPAAARNSVATAVSLEVALVSRLFTYNDYFRQLFEILQIRFSRPWEYASGKEVAFLIAKINEEAKSINELDRQFNETIAEFDRIVNQ
;
A
#
# COMPACT_ATOMS: atom_id res chain seq x y z
N LYS A 1 -44.82 0.48 18.79
CA LYS A 1 -43.82 0.89 19.79
C LYS A 1 -42.48 0.90 19.15
N LEU A 2 -42.02 2.06 18.76
CA LEU A 2 -40.63 2.22 18.25
C LEU A 2 -39.69 1.93 19.43
N VAL A 3 -38.99 0.83 19.35
CA VAL A 3 -37.86 0.60 20.23
C VAL A 3 -36.71 1.35 19.61
N LEU A 4 -36.49 2.57 20.05
CA LEU A 4 -35.28 3.30 19.82
C LEU A 4 -34.20 2.63 20.64
N PHE A 5 -33.46 1.75 20.02
CA PHE A 5 -32.13 1.42 20.53
C PHE A 5 -31.27 2.64 20.34
N PRO A 6 -30.77 3.26 21.41
CA PRO A 6 -29.77 4.31 21.27
C PRO A 6 -28.57 3.63 20.70
N GLY A 7 -28.47 3.76 19.48
CA GLY A 7 -27.58 3.01 19.31
C GLY A 7 -26.39 2.97 18.50
N LYS A 8 -26.09 1.83 18.12
CA LYS A 8 -24.98 1.44 17.30
C LYS A 8 -25.56 1.06 15.96
N SER A 9 -25.08 1.70 14.92
CA SER A 9 -25.44 1.36 13.56
C SER A 9 -24.22 1.51 12.69
N VAL A 10 -23.86 0.43 12.02
CA VAL A 10 -22.81 0.41 11.01
C VAL A 10 -23.45 -0.10 9.72
N PRO A 11 -23.51 0.75 8.66
CA PRO A 11 -24.09 0.30 7.39
C PRO A 11 -23.35 -0.92 6.83
N ALA A 12 -24.11 -1.85 6.26
CA ALA A 12 -23.53 -3.06 5.64
C ALA A 12 -22.52 -2.71 4.55
N GLU A 13 -22.76 -1.65 3.79
CA GLU A 13 -21.84 -1.16 2.75
C GLU A 13 -20.46 -0.79 3.32
N PHE A 14 -20.42 -0.18 4.51
CA PHE A 14 -19.17 0.12 5.20
C PHE A 14 -18.41 -1.16 5.54
N THR A 15 -19.06 -2.12 6.16
CA THR A 15 -18.48 -3.40 6.57
C THR A 15 -17.96 -4.19 5.37
N GLU A 16 -18.72 -4.24 4.29
CA GLU A 16 -18.32 -4.92 3.06
C GLU A 16 -17.11 -4.25 2.38
N ALA A 17 -17.13 -2.92 2.28
CA ALA A 17 -16.02 -2.16 1.72
C ALA A 17 -14.75 -2.30 2.57
N ARG A 18 -14.89 -2.28 3.90
CA ARG A 18 -13.78 -2.52 4.83
C ARG A 18 -13.16 -3.90 4.63
N LEU A 19 -13.98 -4.94 4.48
CA LEU A 19 -13.52 -6.31 4.27
C LEU A 19 -12.76 -6.44 2.95
N ARG A 20 -13.29 -5.90 1.85
CA ARG A 20 -12.62 -5.88 0.55
C ARG A 20 -11.31 -5.08 0.61
N GLY A 21 -11.34 -3.93 1.26
CA GLY A 21 -10.15 -3.09 1.46
C GLY A 21 -9.06 -3.80 2.24
N SER A 22 -9.40 -4.52 3.29
CA SER A 22 -8.45 -5.31 4.07
C SER A 22 -7.78 -6.40 3.23
N GLY A 23 -8.53 -7.10 2.39
CA GLY A 23 -7.98 -8.10 1.47
C GLY A 23 -7.02 -7.49 0.46
N LEU A 24 -7.36 -6.33 -0.11
CA LEU A 24 -6.50 -5.59 -1.03
C LEU A 24 -5.21 -5.11 -0.36
N ALA A 25 -5.31 -4.59 0.87
CA ALA A 25 -4.13 -4.16 1.64
C ALA A 25 -3.18 -5.33 1.92
N GLN A 26 -3.70 -6.48 2.30
CA GLN A 26 -2.89 -7.68 2.52
C GLN A 26 -2.20 -8.14 1.23
N ALA A 27 -2.89 -8.14 0.10
CA ALA A 27 -2.31 -8.48 -1.20
C ALA A 27 -1.17 -7.52 -1.57
N ILE A 28 -1.34 -6.22 -1.36
CA ILE A 28 -0.32 -5.21 -1.62
C ILE A 28 0.92 -5.45 -0.75
N VAL A 29 0.76 -5.74 0.53
CA VAL A 29 1.87 -6.04 1.45
C VAL A 29 2.64 -7.26 0.98
N SER A 30 1.95 -8.32 0.59
CA SER A 30 2.57 -9.55 0.08
C SER A 30 3.37 -9.30 -1.20
N LEU A 31 2.78 -8.63 -2.18
CA LEU A 31 3.43 -8.30 -3.46
C LEU A 31 4.65 -7.39 -3.25
N SER A 32 4.53 -6.40 -2.37
CA SER A 32 5.63 -5.47 -2.06
C SER A 32 6.79 -6.18 -1.35
N GLY A 33 6.50 -7.13 -0.46
CA GLY A 33 7.52 -7.96 0.19
C GLY A 33 8.28 -8.83 -0.82
N ASP A 34 7.60 -9.37 -1.81
CA ASP A 34 8.23 -10.13 -2.89
C ASP A 34 9.13 -9.25 -3.75
N SER A 35 8.76 -8.00 -4.01
CA SER A 35 9.60 -7.04 -4.73
C SER A 35 10.90 -6.75 -3.99
N LEU A 36 10.87 -6.63 -2.66
CA LEU A 36 12.08 -6.45 -1.84
C LEU A 36 13.02 -7.66 -1.94
N LYS A 37 12.47 -8.87 -1.89
CA LYS A 37 13.26 -10.11 -2.05
C LYS A 37 13.91 -10.18 -3.43
N SER A 38 13.22 -9.73 -4.46
CA SER A 38 13.73 -9.70 -5.82
C SER A 38 14.92 -8.76 -5.98
N LEU A 39 14.96 -7.62 -5.28
CA LEU A 39 16.12 -6.74 -5.29
C LEU A 39 17.39 -7.45 -4.80
N ASP A 40 17.30 -8.22 -3.72
CA ASP A 40 18.42 -9.01 -3.23
C ASP A 40 18.87 -10.06 -4.24
N GLN A 41 17.92 -10.71 -4.90
CA GLN A 41 18.21 -11.71 -5.92
C GLN A 41 18.84 -11.09 -7.18
N ILE A 42 18.39 -9.91 -7.59
CA ILE A 42 18.98 -9.16 -8.72
C ILE A 42 20.45 -8.81 -8.40
N ALA A 43 20.71 -8.33 -7.18
CA ALA A 43 22.06 -8.05 -6.73
C ALA A 43 22.97 -9.30 -6.76
N LYS A 44 22.42 -10.46 -6.40
CA LYS A 44 23.13 -11.74 -6.48
C LYS A 44 23.44 -12.12 -7.93
N TYR A 45 22.48 -11.99 -8.84
CA TYR A 45 22.69 -12.24 -10.26
C TYR A 45 23.75 -11.31 -10.86
N ASP A 46 23.76 -10.04 -10.44
CA ASP A 46 24.80 -9.08 -10.87
C ASP A 46 26.19 -9.56 -10.47
N ARG A 47 26.38 -10.01 -9.22
CA ARG A 47 27.65 -10.56 -8.75
C ARG A 47 28.07 -11.83 -9.46
N GLN A 48 27.12 -12.60 -9.98
CA GLN A 48 27.34 -13.85 -10.71
C GLN A 48 27.47 -13.63 -12.24
N TYR A 49 27.39 -12.38 -12.70
CA TYR A 49 27.36 -12.03 -14.12
C TYR A 49 26.21 -12.72 -14.88
N ASN A 50 25.10 -13.00 -14.18
CA ASN A 50 23.93 -13.69 -14.75
C ASN A 50 22.90 -12.67 -15.24
N THR A 51 23.22 -12.01 -16.36
CA THR A 51 22.43 -10.93 -16.94
C THR A 51 21.05 -11.40 -17.40
N SER A 52 20.94 -12.57 -18.01
CA SER A 52 19.66 -13.10 -18.53
C SER A 52 18.64 -13.31 -17.41
N GLU A 53 19.07 -13.91 -16.30
CA GLU A 53 18.20 -14.14 -15.13
C GLU A 53 17.81 -12.83 -14.45
N ALA A 54 18.75 -11.88 -14.35
CA ALA A 54 18.47 -10.56 -13.82
C ALA A 54 17.41 -9.83 -14.64
N LEU A 55 17.54 -9.80 -15.96
CA LEU A 55 16.55 -9.17 -16.86
C LEU A 55 15.19 -9.84 -16.79
N LEU A 56 15.14 -11.17 -16.71
CA LEU A 56 13.88 -11.89 -16.56
C LEU A 56 13.15 -11.52 -15.26
N LEU A 57 13.91 -11.47 -14.16
CA LEU A 57 13.35 -11.10 -12.86
C LEU A 57 12.88 -9.63 -12.82
N ILE A 58 13.64 -8.71 -13.42
CA ILE A 58 13.24 -7.31 -13.53
C ILE A 58 11.93 -7.17 -14.31
N SER A 59 11.76 -7.91 -15.42
CA SER A 59 10.52 -7.90 -16.19
C SER A 59 9.33 -8.37 -15.35
N LYS A 60 9.50 -9.41 -14.54
CA LYS A 60 8.46 -9.88 -13.60
C LYS A 60 8.14 -8.81 -12.57
N GLU A 61 9.14 -8.11 -12.04
CA GLU A 61 8.94 -7.05 -11.06
C GLU A 61 8.21 -5.84 -11.63
N LEU A 62 8.48 -5.47 -12.87
CA LEU A 62 7.73 -4.40 -13.54
C LEU A 62 6.25 -4.78 -13.73
N MET A 63 5.94 -6.03 -14.02
CA MET A 63 4.56 -6.54 -14.07
C MET A 63 3.91 -6.52 -12.68
N ARG A 64 4.62 -6.98 -11.65
CA ARG A 64 4.16 -6.95 -10.25
C ARG A 64 3.90 -5.53 -9.78
N ASN A 65 4.74 -4.59 -10.17
CA ASN A 65 4.60 -3.17 -9.85
C ASN A 65 3.26 -2.60 -10.38
N ARG A 66 2.88 -2.98 -11.60
CA ARG A 66 1.57 -2.61 -12.17
C ARG A 66 0.42 -3.22 -11.39
N GLU A 67 0.54 -4.47 -10.98
CA GLU A 67 -0.46 -5.17 -10.19
C GLU A 67 -0.66 -4.49 -8.82
N ILE A 68 0.43 -4.09 -8.16
CA ILE A 68 0.38 -3.31 -6.91
C ILE A 68 -0.39 -1.99 -7.12
N SER A 69 -0.09 -1.25 -8.19
CA SER A 69 -0.78 0.01 -8.51
C SER A 69 -2.27 -0.20 -8.77
N GLN A 70 -2.64 -1.27 -9.47
CA GLN A 70 -4.05 -1.60 -9.70
C GLN A 70 -4.77 -1.96 -8.41
N SER A 71 -4.14 -2.73 -7.54
CA SER A 71 -4.70 -3.07 -6.23
C SER A 71 -4.84 -1.83 -5.34
N ALA A 72 -3.89 -0.90 -5.39
CA ALA A 72 -3.98 0.36 -4.67
C ALA A 72 -5.13 1.25 -5.18
N LEU A 73 -5.39 1.28 -6.48
CA LEU A 73 -6.55 1.98 -7.05
C LEU A 73 -7.87 1.36 -6.58
N ARG A 74 -7.96 0.04 -6.52
CA ARG A 74 -9.14 -0.66 -5.99
C ARG A 74 -9.33 -0.37 -4.51
N LEU A 75 -8.25 -0.34 -3.74
CA LEU A 75 -8.28 0.04 -2.32
C LEU A 75 -8.80 1.47 -2.15
N SER A 76 -8.36 2.41 -2.97
CA SER A 76 -8.87 3.78 -2.97
C SER A 76 -10.38 3.83 -3.21
N SER A 77 -10.90 3.00 -4.10
CA SER A 77 -12.34 2.90 -4.36
C SER A 77 -13.11 2.37 -3.16
N GLU A 78 -12.57 1.38 -2.45
CA GLU A 78 -13.19 0.85 -1.23
C GLU A 78 -13.17 1.89 -0.10
N LEU A 79 -12.09 2.64 0.04
CA LEU A 79 -12.01 3.74 1.01
C LEU A 79 -13.03 4.84 0.72
N GLU A 80 -13.27 5.15 -0.54
CA GLU A 80 -14.31 6.09 -0.95
C GLU A 80 -15.71 5.59 -0.56
N ARG A 81 -16.00 4.31 -0.76
CA ARG A 81 -17.26 3.68 -0.31
C ARG A 81 -17.42 3.74 1.20
N MET A 82 -16.35 3.44 1.95
CA MET A 82 -16.36 3.59 3.41
C MET A 82 -16.67 5.03 3.81
N ALA A 83 -16.00 6.00 3.19
CA ALA A 83 -16.19 7.42 3.48
C ALA A 83 -17.64 7.88 3.26
N ARG A 84 -18.30 7.41 2.21
CA ARG A 84 -19.69 7.73 1.93
C ARG A 84 -20.66 7.17 2.98
N ALA A 85 -20.31 6.07 3.62
CA ALA A 85 -21.13 5.45 4.66
C ALA A 85 -20.94 6.09 6.05
N ILE A 86 -19.88 6.83 6.28
CA ILE A 86 -19.54 7.43 7.59
C ILE A 86 -20.68 8.24 8.18
N PRO A 87 -21.41 9.11 7.44
CA PRO A 87 -22.50 9.91 8.03
C PRO A 87 -23.61 9.08 8.67
N TYR A 88 -23.73 7.82 8.30
CA TYR A 88 -24.78 6.91 8.79
C TYR A 88 -24.32 6.02 9.94
N ILE A 89 -23.07 6.18 10.40
CA ILE A 89 -22.51 5.43 11.52
C ILE A 89 -22.92 6.07 12.84
N LEU A 90 -23.37 5.24 13.78
CA LEU A 90 -23.75 5.62 15.14
C LEU A 90 -23.00 4.74 16.15
N PRO A 91 -22.61 5.25 17.32
CA PRO A 91 -22.76 6.64 17.79
C PRO A 91 -21.78 7.62 17.15
N ALA A 92 -21.89 8.90 17.46
CA ALA A 92 -21.03 9.96 16.93
C ALA A 92 -19.54 9.71 17.22
N ALA A 93 -19.21 9.15 18.39
CA ALA A 93 -17.83 8.80 18.74
C ALA A 93 -17.23 7.76 17.77
N ALA A 94 -18.01 6.75 17.38
CA ALA A 94 -17.58 5.78 16.38
C ALA A 94 -17.39 6.43 15.00
N ARG A 95 -18.31 7.31 14.62
CA ARG A 95 -18.23 8.07 13.37
C ARG A 95 -16.95 8.91 13.30
N ASN A 96 -16.59 9.58 14.39
CA ASN A 96 -15.38 10.41 14.45
C ASN A 96 -14.12 9.55 14.38
N SER A 97 -14.07 8.43 15.09
CA SER A 97 -12.92 7.52 15.05
C SER A 97 -12.70 6.94 13.66
N VAL A 98 -13.76 6.48 12.99
CA VAL A 98 -13.63 5.88 11.67
C VAL A 98 -13.33 6.94 10.61
N ALA A 99 -13.82 8.16 10.73
CA ALA A 99 -13.46 9.26 9.84
C ALA A 99 -11.96 9.52 9.87
N THR A 100 -11.37 9.53 11.06
CA THR A 100 -9.91 9.64 11.24
C THR A 100 -9.18 8.44 10.64
N ALA A 101 -9.65 7.23 10.91
CA ALA A 101 -9.05 6.00 10.36
C ALA A 101 -9.05 6.00 8.82
N VAL A 102 -10.15 6.34 8.19
CA VAL A 102 -10.26 6.41 6.72
C VAL A 102 -9.31 7.48 6.17
N SER A 103 -9.21 8.64 6.81
CA SER A 103 -8.28 9.70 6.41
C SER A 103 -6.82 9.26 6.48
N LEU A 104 -6.44 8.52 7.52
CA LEU A 104 -5.11 7.94 7.66
C LEU A 104 -4.80 6.92 6.56
N GLU A 105 -5.77 6.07 6.23
CA GLU A 105 -5.60 5.07 5.17
C GLU A 105 -5.52 5.72 3.79
N VAL A 106 -6.28 6.77 3.52
CA VAL A 106 -6.17 7.56 2.29
C VAL A 106 -4.76 8.16 2.16
N ALA A 107 -4.23 8.72 3.23
CA ALA A 107 -2.87 9.25 3.27
C ALA A 107 -1.83 8.14 3.03
N LEU A 108 -2.04 6.96 3.63
CA LEU A 108 -1.19 5.79 3.44
C LEU A 108 -1.19 5.34 1.97
N VAL A 109 -2.34 5.24 1.34
CA VAL A 109 -2.46 4.85 -0.08
C VAL A 109 -1.75 5.85 -0.98
N SER A 110 -1.85 7.14 -0.70
CA SER A 110 -1.11 8.18 -1.43
C SER A 110 0.41 7.96 -1.36
N ARG A 111 0.93 7.66 -0.16
CA ARG A 111 2.34 7.31 0.03
C ARG A 111 2.72 6.03 -0.68
N LEU A 112 1.82 5.05 -0.70
CA LEU A 112 2.03 3.78 -1.37
C LEU A 112 2.21 3.96 -2.89
N PHE A 113 1.45 4.83 -3.53
CA PHE A 113 1.65 5.17 -4.94
C PHE A 113 3.04 5.75 -5.19
N THR A 114 3.49 6.66 -4.35
CA THR A 114 4.83 7.25 -4.42
C THR A 114 5.92 6.19 -4.21
N TYR A 115 5.78 5.36 -3.19
CA TYR A 115 6.68 4.23 -2.91
C TYR A 115 6.79 3.28 -4.11
N ASN A 116 5.65 2.91 -4.67
CA ASN A 116 5.61 1.99 -5.81
C ASN A 116 6.21 2.62 -7.07
N ASP A 117 6.03 3.93 -7.28
CA ASP A 117 6.63 4.66 -8.39
C ASP A 117 8.16 4.70 -8.30
N TYR A 118 8.71 4.89 -7.11
CA TYR A 118 10.16 4.80 -6.89
C TYR A 118 10.69 3.39 -7.19
N PHE A 119 9.97 2.35 -6.83
CA PHE A 119 10.33 0.98 -7.19
C PHE A 119 10.33 0.77 -8.70
N ARG A 120 9.31 1.27 -9.39
CA ARG A 120 9.25 1.20 -10.85
C ARG A 120 10.47 1.88 -11.49
N GLN A 121 10.80 3.08 -11.03
CA GLN A 121 11.98 3.81 -11.52
C GLN A 121 13.27 3.01 -11.25
N LEU A 122 13.40 2.42 -10.08
CA LEU A 122 14.55 1.59 -9.72
C LEU A 122 14.69 0.38 -10.65
N PHE A 123 13.61 -0.36 -10.90
CA PHE A 123 13.64 -1.51 -11.81
C PHE A 123 13.92 -1.09 -13.26
N GLU A 124 13.41 0.04 -13.71
CA GLU A 124 13.72 0.59 -15.04
C GLU A 124 15.20 0.94 -15.20
N ILE A 125 15.81 1.54 -14.18
CA ILE A 125 17.26 1.85 -14.18
C ILE A 125 18.09 0.57 -14.16
N LEU A 126 17.69 -0.42 -13.35
CA LEU A 126 18.37 -1.72 -13.33
C LEU A 126 18.22 -2.45 -14.66
N GLN A 127 17.09 -2.33 -15.33
CA GLN A 127 16.90 -2.88 -16.67
C GLN A 127 17.91 -2.27 -17.67
N ILE A 128 18.12 -0.96 -17.62
CA ILE A 128 19.14 -0.29 -18.45
C ILE A 128 20.55 -0.81 -18.10
N ARG A 129 20.87 -0.92 -16.81
CA ARG A 129 22.17 -1.44 -16.36
C ARG A 129 22.51 -2.80 -16.97
N PHE A 130 21.53 -3.71 -17.03
CA PHE A 130 21.75 -5.07 -17.54
C PHE A 130 21.62 -5.19 -19.05
N SER A 131 20.72 -4.42 -19.68
CA SER A 131 20.47 -4.53 -21.13
C SER A 131 21.34 -3.59 -21.96
N ARG A 132 21.67 -2.41 -21.41
CA ARG A 132 22.42 -1.36 -22.10
C ARG A 132 23.41 -0.71 -21.14
N PRO A 133 24.43 -1.45 -20.67
CA PRO A 133 25.35 -0.96 -19.63
C PRO A 133 26.05 0.35 -20.00
N TRP A 134 26.24 0.60 -21.30
CA TRP A 134 26.84 1.84 -21.81
C TRP A 134 25.97 3.09 -21.61
N GLU A 135 24.67 2.92 -21.38
CA GLU A 135 23.73 4.00 -21.05
C GLU A 135 23.59 4.23 -19.54
N TYR A 136 24.10 3.32 -18.74
CA TYR A 136 24.04 3.40 -17.29
C TYR A 136 25.07 4.42 -16.78
N ALA A 137 24.57 5.58 -16.29
CA ALA A 137 25.43 6.73 -15.98
C ALA A 137 26.19 6.57 -14.65
N SER A 138 25.51 6.12 -13.58
CA SER A 138 26.16 5.95 -12.26
C SER A 138 25.22 5.26 -11.26
N GLY A 139 25.81 4.76 -10.17
CA GLY A 139 25.03 4.22 -9.04
C GLY A 139 24.34 5.26 -8.17
N LYS A 140 24.52 6.54 -8.43
CA LYS A 140 23.92 7.63 -7.62
C LYS A 140 22.40 7.65 -7.69
N GLU A 141 21.80 7.41 -8.86
CA GLU A 141 20.36 7.33 -9.02
C GLU A 141 19.77 6.14 -8.26
N VAL A 142 20.41 4.99 -8.32
CA VAL A 142 20.00 3.81 -7.56
C VAL A 142 20.01 4.09 -6.06
N ALA A 143 21.10 4.67 -5.56
CA ALA A 143 21.22 5.05 -4.14
C ALA A 143 20.16 6.07 -3.72
N PHE A 144 19.90 7.06 -4.55
CA PHE A 144 18.84 8.06 -4.32
C PHE A 144 17.46 7.40 -4.22
N LEU A 145 17.12 6.52 -5.16
CA LEU A 145 15.83 5.84 -5.17
C LEU A 145 15.66 4.90 -3.98
N ILE A 146 16.71 4.17 -3.60
CA ILE A 146 16.69 3.33 -2.40
C ILE A 146 16.43 4.17 -1.15
N ALA A 147 17.09 5.32 -1.02
CA ALA A 147 16.86 6.24 0.10
C ALA A 147 15.41 6.74 0.12
N LYS A 148 14.84 7.09 -1.03
CA LYS A 148 13.43 7.51 -1.16
C LYS A 148 12.45 6.40 -0.83
N ILE A 149 12.70 5.20 -1.27
CA ILE A 149 11.91 4.01 -0.95
C ILE A 149 11.89 3.79 0.57
N ASN A 150 13.03 3.85 1.22
CA ASN A 150 13.13 3.69 2.68
C ASN A 150 12.41 4.79 3.43
N GLU A 151 12.49 6.04 2.96
CA GLU A 151 11.80 7.19 3.54
C GLU A 151 10.26 7.01 3.45
N GLU A 152 9.75 6.63 2.28
CA GLU A 152 8.32 6.34 2.10
C GLU A 152 7.86 5.14 2.93
N ALA A 153 8.67 4.09 3.04
CA ALA A 153 8.36 2.93 3.87
C ALA A 153 8.17 3.31 5.34
N LYS A 154 9.00 4.20 5.88
CA LYS A 154 8.85 4.71 7.26
C LYS A 154 7.54 5.46 7.44
N SER A 155 7.18 6.31 6.48
CA SER A 155 5.91 7.07 6.52
C SER A 155 4.70 6.14 6.43
N ILE A 156 4.75 5.14 5.56
CA ILE A 156 3.70 4.12 5.41
C ILE A 156 3.53 3.34 6.71
N ASN A 157 4.61 2.88 7.31
CA ASN A 157 4.58 2.11 8.56
C ASN A 157 3.99 2.94 9.72
N GLU A 158 4.32 4.22 9.81
CA GLU A 158 3.76 5.11 10.83
C GLU A 158 2.27 5.37 10.63
N LEU A 159 1.84 5.59 9.39
CA LEU A 159 0.42 5.74 9.06
C LEU A 159 -0.37 4.46 9.33
N ASP A 160 0.22 3.30 9.03
CA ASP A 160 -0.40 2.00 9.30
C ASP A 160 -0.56 1.78 10.82
N ARG A 161 0.44 2.12 11.60
CA ARG A 161 0.36 2.08 13.07
C ARG A 161 -0.78 2.94 13.59
N GLN A 162 -0.86 4.18 13.13
CA GLN A 162 -1.92 5.12 13.54
C GLN A 162 -3.30 4.65 13.09
N PHE A 163 -3.41 4.11 11.87
CA PHE A 163 -4.64 3.51 11.37
C PHE A 163 -5.11 2.36 12.25
N ASN A 164 -4.22 1.43 12.58
CA ASN A 164 -4.54 0.27 13.41
C ASN A 164 -5.02 0.67 14.81
N GLU A 165 -4.41 1.67 15.42
CA GLU A 165 -4.86 2.22 16.71
C GLU A 165 -6.25 2.85 16.61
N THR A 166 -6.48 3.64 15.57
CA THR A 166 -7.73 4.38 15.38
C THR A 166 -8.88 3.44 15.01
N ILE A 167 -8.66 2.46 14.14
CA ILE A 167 -9.69 1.48 13.79
C ILE A 167 -10.02 0.55 14.95
N ALA A 168 -9.05 0.22 15.79
CA ALA A 168 -9.27 -0.53 17.02
C ALA A 168 -10.18 0.23 17.99
N GLU A 169 -10.03 1.54 18.09
CA GLU A 169 -10.92 2.40 18.88
C GLU A 169 -12.34 2.39 18.33
N PHE A 170 -12.49 2.49 17.01
CA PHE A 170 -13.79 2.33 16.35
C PHE A 170 -14.44 0.98 16.69
N ASP A 171 -13.70 -0.11 16.55
CA ASP A 171 -14.18 -1.46 16.85
C ASP A 171 -14.58 -1.62 18.31
N ARG A 172 -13.83 -1.02 19.22
CA ARG A 172 -14.16 -1.01 20.64
C ARG A 172 -15.48 -0.30 20.90
N ILE A 173 -15.73 0.83 20.27
CA ILE A 173 -16.95 1.61 20.45
C ILE A 173 -18.16 0.84 19.91
N VAL A 174 -18.08 0.24 18.73
CA VAL A 174 -19.22 -0.44 18.10
C VAL A 174 -19.50 -1.82 18.67
N ASN A 175 -18.54 -2.44 19.33
CA ASN A 175 -18.65 -3.78 19.92
C ASN A 175 -18.96 -3.77 21.43
N GLN A 176 -19.13 -2.61 22.02
CA GLN A 176 -19.54 -2.46 23.43
C GLN A 176 -21.01 -2.76 23.71
#